data_a1895f22b0c4a99fdb8351d5afdb9dc0
#
_entry.id   a1895f22b0c4a99fdb8351d5afdb9dc0
#
_cell.length_a   1.000
_cell.length_b   1.000
_cell.length_c   1.000
_cell.angle_alpha   90.00
_cell.angle_beta   90.00
_cell.angle_gamma   90.00
#
_symmetry.space_group_name_H-M   'P 1'
#
loop_
_entity.id
_entity.type
_entity.pdbx_description
1 polymer ?
#
loop_
_entity_poly.entity_id
_entity_poly.type
_entity_poly.pdbx_seq_one_letter_code
_entity_poly.pdbx_strand_id
1 'polypeptide(L)'
;MENTTKPLPPWADKIPEGAFISYETTYKVGEYFSLFKKEHFDSIERPMDYYFYDPTEHGFSKDKAYPLFIFLHGATNALEGDVCINYAGAEFYASEEYQNDFGGAYLLVPLANEYYDEEKNLKGFWDESYTEPLFNLINNFIQTKTNGVSKKVVFGNSSGATMSFKMVTAYTDFFDALIPIGSNNIPEDKILDEYDKNDVHLFFAFGKHDEFHSYEEEILPRIPRLEKMKHCFIFTPDWVYNGDGGIASINFGKEMGQHCLINSMHTNLKLDDGTILDSRLPNGVTGWLRDFLGK
;
A
#
# COMPACT_ATOMS: atom_id res chain seq x y z
N MET A 1 -6.70 -38.97 0.68
CA MET A 1 -6.85 -37.52 0.49
C MET A 1 -7.76 -37.09 1.63
N GLU A 2 -7.17 -36.46 2.65
CA GLU A 2 -7.94 -35.85 3.73
C GLU A 2 -8.74 -34.70 3.15
N ASN A 3 -10.05 -34.82 3.22
CA ASN A 3 -10.99 -33.78 2.87
C ASN A 3 -10.97 -32.73 4.02
N THR A 4 -9.89 -31.96 4.14
CA THR A 4 -9.84 -30.83 5.06
C THR A 4 -10.75 -29.76 4.47
N THR A 5 -12.00 -29.74 4.91
CA THR A 5 -12.89 -28.59 4.65
C THR A 5 -12.20 -27.36 5.21
N LYS A 6 -11.82 -26.43 4.33
CA LYS A 6 -11.25 -25.13 4.76
C LYS A 6 -12.28 -24.43 5.65
N PRO A 7 -11.86 -23.78 6.75
CA PRO A 7 -12.79 -23.10 7.64
C PRO A 7 -13.49 -21.97 6.87
N LEU A 8 -14.78 -21.78 7.18
CA LEU A 8 -15.54 -20.68 6.61
C LEU A 8 -15.14 -19.37 7.34
N PRO A 9 -14.93 -18.26 6.63
CA PRO A 9 -14.68 -16.97 7.25
C PRO A 9 -15.91 -16.46 8.00
N PRO A 10 -15.76 -15.55 8.97
CA PRO A 10 -16.85 -15.05 9.81
C PRO A 10 -18.02 -14.39 9.04
N TRP A 11 -17.75 -13.94 7.83
CA TRP A 11 -18.70 -13.27 6.95
C TRP A 11 -19.29 -14.16 5.84
N ALA A 12 -19.02 -15.48 5.87
CA ALA A 12 -19.43 -16.39 4.80
C ALA A 12 -20.94 -16.46 4.56
N ASP A 13 -21.73 -16.19 5.57
CA ASP A 13 -23.21 -16.14 5.50
C ASP A 13 -23.76 -14.83 4.89
N LYS A 14 -22.88 -13.86 4.64
CA LYS A 14 -23.25 -12.52 4.10
C LYS A 14 -22.93 -12.36 2.62
N ILE A 15 -22.27 -13.33 1.99
CA ILE A 15 -21.88 -13.22 0.58
C ILE A 15 -23.08 -13.15 -0.34
N PRO A 16 -23.02 -12.40 -1.46
CA PRO A 16 -24.10 -12.36 -2.45
C PRO A 16 -24.44 -13.75 -3.02
N GLU A 17 -25.70 -13.92 -3.42
CA GLU A 17 -26.12 -15.14 -4.11
C GLU A 17 -25.31 -15.33 -5.39
N GLY A 18 -24.78 -16.55 -5.59
CA GLY A 18 -23.94 -16.89 -6.72
C GLY A 18 -22.47 -16.52 -6.60
N ALA A 19 -22.07 -15.77 -5.56
CA ALA A 19 -20.67 -15.53 -5.25
C ALA A 19 -20.03 -16.80 -4.63
N PHE A 20 -18.70 -16.89 -4.75
CA PHE A 20 -17.94 -17.97 -4.12
C PHE A 20 -16.78 -17.41 -3.28
N ILE A 21 -16.32 -18.18 -2.31
CA ILE A 21 -15.19 -17.83 -1.44
C ILE A 21 -13.91 -18.33 -2.10
N SER A 22 -12.98 -17.42 -2.39
CA SER A 22 -11.65 -17.77 -2.85
C SER A 22 -10.70 -17.97 -1.66
N TYR A 23 -9.92 -19.03 -1.72
CA TYR A 23 -8.88 -19.40 -0.75
C TYR A 23 -7.46 -19.24 -1.34
N GLU A 24 -7.33 -18.48 -2.39
CA GLU A 24 -6.03 -18.09 -2.89
C GLU A 24 -5.33 -17.18 -1.86
N THR A 25 -4.10 -17.53 -1.50
CA THR A 25 -3.42 -16.88 -0.36
C THR A 25 -2.60 -15.68 -0.76
N THR A 26 -2.19 -15.60 -2.02
CA THR A 26 -1.34 -14.53 -2.50
C THR A 26 -1.36 -14.44 -4.02
N TYR A 27 -1.42 -13.22 -4.51
CA TYR A 27 -1.34 -12.95 -5.92
C TYR A 27 0.13 -12.89 -6.37
N LYS A 28 0.55 -13.85 -7.23
CA LYS A 28 1.83 -13.85 -7.97
C LYS A 28 3.04 -13.29 -7.19
N VAL A 29 3.42 -13.90 -6.09
CA VAL A 29 4.57 -13.47 -5.27
C VAL A 29 5.89 -13.85 -5.93
N GLY A 30 6.83 -12.93 -6.01
CA GLY A 30 8.22 -13.18 -6.37
C GLY A 30 8.55 -13.01 -7.84
N GLU A 31 7.62 -12.55 -8.66
CA GLU A 31 7.84 -12.34 -10.09
C GLU A 31 8.88 -11.24 -10.37
N TYR A 32 8.91 -10.19 -9.54
CA TYR A 32 9.75 -9.00 -9.75
C TYR A 32 10.76 -8.73 -8.64
N PHE A 33 10.95 -9.63 -7.66
CA PHE A 33 11.91 -9.40 -6.54
C PHE A 33 13.32 -9.14 -7.02
N SER A 34 13.76 -9.81 -8.09
CA SER A 34 15.10 -9.65 -8.64
C SER A 34 15.41 -8.27 -9.21
N LEU A 35 14.39 -7.43 -9.41
CA LEU A 35 14.53 -6.05 -9.85
C LEU A 35 14.82 -5.08 -8.70
N PHE A 36 14.62 -5.53 -7.46
CA PHE A 36 14.89 -4.73 -6.27
C PHE A 36 16.30 -5.02 -5.72
N LYS A 37 16.92 -3.99 -5.19
CA LYS A 37 18.17 -4.08 -4.42
C LYS A 37 17.85 -3.85 -2.95
N LYS A 38 18.58 -4.54 -2.07
CA LYS A 38 18.52 -4.32 -0.63
C LYS A 38 19.71 -3.50 -0.18
N GLU A 39 19.46 -2.46 0.60
CA GLU A 39 20.48 -1.61 1.22
C GLU A 39 20.15 -1.35 2.69
N HIS A 40 21.13 -0.77 3.39
CA HIS A 40 21.03 -0.39 4.78
C HIS A 40 21.22 1.12 4.93
N PHE A 41 20.38 1.73 5.75
CA PHE A 41 20.49 3.13 6.13
C PHE A 41 21.00 3.20 7.58
N ASP A 42 22.25 3.64 7.72
CA ASP A 42 22.87 3.92 9.03
C ASP A 42 22.30 5.21 9.60
N SER A 43 21.40 5.10 10.54
CA SER A 43 20.91 6.22 11.35
C SER A 43 21.37 6.04 12.78
N ILE A 44 21.80 7.13 13.45
CA ILE A 44 22.18 7.11 14.85
C ILE A 44 20.98 6.73 15.75
N GLU A 45 19.78 7.14 15.35
CA GLU A 45 18.56 6.91 16.14
C GLU A 45 17.93 5.56 15.87
N ARG A 46 17.80 5.20 14.59
CA ARG A 46 17.18 3.93 14.17
C ARG A 46 17.67 3.51 12.80
N PRO A 47 18.67 2.65 12.71
CA PRO A 47 19.11 2.09 11.43
C PRO A 47 17.99 1.23 10.84
N MET A 48 17.85 1.24 9.51
CA MET A 48 16.80 0.50 8.80
C MET A 48 17.34 -0.12 7.51
N ASP A 49 16.94 -1.36 7.26
CA ASP A 49 17.07 -1.94 5.93
C ASP A 49 15.95 -1.41 5.03
N TYR A 50 16.20 -1.40 3.71
CA TYR A 50 15.18 -1.07 2.73
C TYR A 50 15.46 -1.77 1.40
N TYR A 51 14.40 -2.03 0.64
CA TYR A 51 14.50 -2.41 -0.75
C TYR A 51 14.21 -1.22 -1.65
N PHE A 52 14.82 -1.20 -2.84
CA PHE A 52 14.52 -0.15 -3.82
C PHE A 52 14.66 -0.65 -5.25
N TYR A 53 13.91 0.02 -6.15
CA TYR A 53 14.01 -0.11 -7.59
C TYR A 53 14.39 1.25 -8.17
N ASP A 54 15.33 1.24 -9.14
CA ASP A 54 15.79 2.44 -9.83
C ASP A 54 15.47 2.32 -11.33
N PRO A 55 14.55 3.13 -11.89
CA PRO A 55 14.16 3.01 -13.29
C PRO A 55 15.32 3.24 -14.25
N THR A 56 16.33 4.01 -13.85
CA THR A 56 17.50 4.29 -14.72
C THR A 56 18.40 3.08 -14.94
N GLU A 57 18.27 2.05 -14.11
CA GLU A 57 18.95 0.76 -14.26
C GLU A 57 18.18 -0.22 -15.17
N HIS A 58 16.92 0.13 -15.50
CA HIS A 58 15.99 -0.70 -16.26
C HIS A 58 15.54 -0.03 -17.58
N GLY A 59 16.42 0.76 -18.19
CA GLY A 59 16.22 1.30 -19.54
C GLY A 59 15.58 2.69 -19.62
N PHE A 60 15.17 3.28 -18.49
CA PHE A 60 14.67 4.65 -18.47
C PHE A 60 15.81 5.69 -18.48
N SER A 61 15.54 6.89 -19.01
CA SER A 61 16.54 7.94 -19.18
C SER A 61 17.16 8.40 -17.86
N LYS A 62 18.47 8.67 -17.87
CA LYS A 62 19.18 9.26 -16.73
C LYS A 62 19.07 10.78 -16.66
N ASP A 63 18.43 11.42 -17.64
CA ASP A 63 18.41 12.88 -17.80
C ASP A 63 17.09 13.51 -17.34
N LYS A 64 16.21 12.75 -16.66
CA LYS A 64 14.94 13.28 -16.16
C LYS A 64 14.66 12.86 -14.73
N ALA A 65 13.96 13.73 -13.97
CA ALA A 65 13.45 13.41 -12.65
C ALA A 65 12.28 12.42 -12.73
N TYR A 66 12.21 11.49 -11.77
CA TYR A 66 11.15 10.50 -11.64
C TYR A 66 10.37 10.70 -10.34
N PRO A 67 9.09 10.30 -10.28
CA PRO A 67 8.39 10.19 -9.00
C PRO A 67 9.04 9.12 -8.13
N LEU A 68 8.91 9.29 -6.81
CA LEU A 68 9.30 8.31 -5.80
C LEU A 68 8.03 7.76 -5.15
N PHE A 69 7.83 6.45 -5.22
CA PHE A 69 6.79 5.72 -4.56
C PHE A 69 7.37 4.98 -3.36
N ILE A 70 6.86 5.28 -2.17
CA ILE A 70 7.33 4.74 -0.89
C ILE A 70 6.25 3.80 -0.36
N PHE A 71 6.60 2.53 -0.11
CA PHE A 71 5.66 1.49 0.28
C PHE A 71 5.94 1.03 1.71
N LEU A 72 5.01 1.34 2.63
CA LEU A 72 5.09 0.96 4.03
C LEU A 72 4.28 -0.32 4.27
N HIS A 73 4.96 -1.37 4.67
CA HIS A 73 4.39 -2.70 4.86
C HIS A 73 3.47 -2.82 6.08
N GLY A 74 2.64 -3.86 6.12
CA GLY A 74 1.83 -4.23 7.28
C GLY A 74 2.66 -4.86 8.39
N ALA A 75 2.06 -5.00 9.59
CA ALA A 75 2.69 -5.65 10.73
C ALA A 75 3.09 -7.10 10.41
N THR A 76 4.23 -7.55 10.91
CA THR A 76 4.91 -8.82 10.68
C THR A 76 5.62 -8.97 9.32
N ASN A 77 5.35 -8.09 8.36
CA ASN A 77 5.84 -8.30 7.00
C ASN A 77 7.35 -8.09 6.85
N ALA A 78 7.99 -7.25 7.68
CA ALA A 78 9.44 -7.10 7.66
C ALA A 78 10.19 -8.41 7.99
N LEU A 79 9.53 -9.35 8.66
CA LEU A 79 10.09 -10.65 9.03
C LEU A 79 10.11 -11.67 7.87
N GLU A 80 9.46 -11.37 6.75
CA GLU A 80 9.26 -12.30 5.63
C GLU A 80 10.34 -12.17 4.53
N GLY A 81 11.43 -11.45 4.81
CA GLY A 81 12.49 -11.27 3.81
C GLY A 81 12.00 -10.55 2.55
N ASP A 82 12.39 -11.04 1.37
CA ASP A 82 12.04 -10.43 0.08
C ASP A 82 10.53 -10.41 -0.18
N VAL A 83 9.76 -11.30 0.43
CA VAL A 83 8.29 -11.33 0.32
C VAL A 83 7.66 -10.05 0.84
N CYS A 84 8.33 -9.33 1.74
CA CYS A 84 7.89 -8.02 2.21
C CYS A 84 7.67 -7.01 1.07
N ILE A 85 8.41 -7.12 -0.04
CA ILE A 85 8.24 -6.26 -1.23
C ILE A 85 6.82 -6.40 -1.80
N ASN A 86 6.33 -7.65 -1.91
CA ASN A 86 4.96 -7.92 -2.35
C ASN A 86 3.94 -7.42 -1.31
N TYR A 87 4.14 -7.79 -0.06
CA TYR A 87 3.22 -7.47 1.04
C TYR A 87 3.09 -5.97 1.34
N ALA A 88 4.13 -5.19 1.04
CA ALA A 88 4.06 -3.73 1.06
C ALA A 88 3.29 -3.15 -0.13
N GLY A 89 3.04 -3.94 -1.17
CA GLY A 89 2.35 -3.53 -2.39
C GLY A 89 3.26 -3.01 -3.50
N ALA A 90 4.60 -3.15 -3.37
CA ALA A 90 5.55 -2.55 -4.29
C ALA A 90 5.86 -3.41 -5.53
N GLU A 91 5.74 -4.73 -5.41
CA GLU A 91 6.32 -5.67 -6.38
C GLU A 91 5.90 -5.39 -7.82
N PHE A 92 4.58 -5.29 -8.07
CA PHE A 92 4.05 -5.10 -9.43
C PHE A 92 4.35 -3.72 -10.02
N TYR A 93 4.63 -2.72 -9.16
CA TYR A 93 5.03 -1.40 -9.63
C TYR A 93 6.41 -1.42 -10.31
N ALA A 94 7.23 -2.47 -10.12
CA ALA A 94 8.48 -2.69 -10.84
C ALA A 94 8.28 -3.36 -12.21
N SER A 95 7.07 -3.83 -12.56
CA SER A 95 6.79 -4.43 -13.87
C SER A 95 6.99 -3.41 -14.99
N GLU A 96 7.36 -3.91 -16.17
CA GLU A 96 7.52 -3.07 -17.37
C GLU A 96 6.22 -2.33 -17.72
N GLU A 97 5.07 -3.00 -17.58
CA GLU A 97 3.75 -2.43 -17.84
C GLU A 97 3.51 -1.21 -16.95
N TYR A 98 3.63 -1.36 -15.62
CA TYR A 98 3.37 -0.27 -14.68
C TYR A 98 4.41 0.85 -14.79
N GLN A 99 5.69 0.51 -14.95
CA GLN A 99 6.74 1.50 -15.14
C GLN A 99 6.53 2.33 -16.42
N ASN A 100 6.05 1.73 -17.50
CA ASN A 100 5.69 2.44 -18.72
C ASN A 100 4.49 3.38 -18.52
N ASP A 101 3.48 2.99 -17.74
CA ASP A 101 2.34 3.85 -17.40
C ASP A 101 2.79 5.13 -16.68
N PHE A 102 3.78 5.03 -15.78
CA PHE A 102 4.33 6.20 -15.07
C PHE A 102 5.40 6.94 -15.89
N GLY A 103 5.92 6.33 -16.94
CA GLY A 103 7.12 6.78 -17.67
C GLY A 103 8.37 6.71 -16.79
N GLY A 104 8.45 5.71 -15.89
CA GLY A 104 9.46 5.47 -14.88
C GLY A 104 9.09 6.03 -13.51
N ALA A 105 9.40 5.28 -12.45
CA ALA A 105 9.27 5.67 -11.05
C ALA A 105 10.34 4.97 -10.19
N TYR A 106 10.90 5.67 -9.20
CA TYR A 106 11.64 5.04 -8.11
C TYR A 106 10.66 4.35 -7.17
N LEU A 107 11.01 3.15 -6.70
CA LEU A 107 10.25 2.46 -5.65
C LEU A 107 11.14 2.28 -4.44
N LEU A 108 10.61 2.54 -3.25
CA LEU A 108 11.32 2.43 -1.99
C LEU A 108 10.44 1.67 -0.99
N VAL A 109 10.98 0.61 -0.41
CA VAL A 109 10.30 -0.23 0.59
C VAL A 109 11.16 -0.26 1.86
N PRO A 110 10.99 0.71 2.77
CA PRO A 110 11.63 0.67 4.08
C PRO A 110 11.12 -0.50 4.91
N LEU A 111 11.97 -1.08 5.75
CA LEU A 111 11.63 -2.17 6.66
C LEU A 111 11.63 -1.67 8.10
N ALA A 112 10.52 -1.88 8.81
CA ALA A 112 10.49 -1.70 10.26
C ALA A 112 11.39 -2.74 10.94
N ASN A 113 11.95 -2.40 12.10
CA ASN A 113 12.83 -3.29 12.86
C ASN A 113 12.01 -4.29 13.67
N GLU A 114 11.16 -5.06 13.00
CA GLU A 114 10.26 -6.01 13.63
C GLU A 114 11.00 -7.22 14.20
N TYR A 115 10.55 -7.70 15.35
CA TYR A 115 11.01 -8.95 15.97
C TYR A 115 9.95 -9.47 16.96
N TYR A 116 10.05 -10.74 17.31
CA TYR A 116 9.27 -11.29 18.41
C TYR A 116 10.11 -11.30 19.67
N ASP A 117 9.54 -10.78 20.79
CA ASP A 117 10.16 -10.87 22.11
C ASP A 117 10.10 -12.32 22.68
N GLU A 118 10.64 -12.52 23.89
CA GLU A 118 10.65 -13.85 24.54
C GLU A 118 9.23 -14.40 24.81
N GLU A 119 8.24 -13.53 24.94
CA GLU A 119 6.83 -13.87 25.14
C GLU A 119 6.07 -14.04 23.82
N LYS A 120 6.78 -13.97 22.67
CA LYS A 120 6.23 -14.03 21.31
C LYS A 120 5.31 -12.86 20.94
N ASN A 121 5.45 -11.72 21.60
CA ASN A 121 4.79 -10.49 21.18
C ASN A 121 5.60 -9.81 20.07
N LEU A 122 4.91 -9.33 19.02
CA LEU A 122 5.53 -8.53 17.98
C LEU A 122 5.97 -7.17 18.54
N LYS A 123 7.20 -6.81 18.29
CA LYS A 123 7.83 -5.52 18.65
C LYS A 123 8.44 -4.90 17.40
N GLY A 124 8.76 -3.60 17.50
CA GLY A 124 9.50 -2.88 16.47
C GLY A 124 8.70 -2.61 15.20
N PHE A 125 7.39 -2.89 15.15
CA PHE A 125 6.51 -2.49 14.05
C PHE A 125 6.36 -0.96 14.00
N TRP A 126 5.78 -0.44 12.91
CA TRP A 126 5.60 0.99 12.71
C TRP A 126 4.88 1.67 13.86
N ASP A 127 5.55 2.61 14.51
CA ASP A 127 5.01 3.49 15.54
C ASP A 127 5.54 4.93 15.33
N GLU A 128 5.17 5.83 16.23
CA GLU A 128 5.51 7.25 16.12
C GLU A 128 7.03 7.51 16.15
N SER A 129 7.81 6.64 16.78
CA SER A 129 9.27 6.76 16.87
C SER A 129 9.99 6.57 15.51
N TYR A 130 9.28 6.06 14.50
CA TYR A 130 9.80 5.96 13.14
C TYR A 130 9.65 7.25 12.33
N THR A 131 8.85 8.22 12.77
CA THR A 131 8.50 9.39 11.94
C THR A 131 9.74 10.12 11.44
N GLU A 132 10.65 10.50 12.32
CA GLU A 132 11.88 11.21 11.95
C GLU A 132 12.92 10.30 11.28
N PRO A 133 13.24 9.08 11.79
CA PRO A 133 14.16 8.17 11.13
C PRO A 133 13.75 7.78 9.70
N LEU A 134 12.46 7.54 9.48
CA LEU A 134 11.94 7.21 8.14
C LEU A 134 12.01 8.42 7.21
N PHE A 135 11.71 9.62 7.68
CA PHE A 135 11.88 10.85 6.91
C PHE A 135 13.34 11.06 6.51
N ASN A 136 14.28 10.82 7.44
CA ASN A 136 15.71 10.91 7.17
C ASN A 136 16.18 9.88 6.13
N LEU A 137 15.69 8.63 6.20
CA LEU A 137 15.96 7.63 5.18
C LEU A 137 15.46 8.08 3.79
N ILE A 138 14.21 8.56 3.72
CA ILE A 138 13.61 9.03 2.45
C ILE A 138 14.42 10.20 1.87
N ASN A 139 14.79 11.18 2.70
CA ASN A 139 15.62 12.32 2.25
C ASN A 139 17.02 11.86 1.79
N ASN A 140 17.66 10.94 2.52
CA ASN A 140 18.93 10.37 2.11
C ASN A 140 18.81 9.69 0.75
N PHE A 141 17.79 8.85 0.57
CA PHE A 141 17.52 8.19 -0.72
C PHE A 141 17.36 9.21 -1.85
N ILE A 142 16.56 10.26 -1.66
CA ILE A 142 16.37 11.33 -2.65
C ILE A 142 17.69 12.02 -3.02
N GLN A 143 18.54 12.31 -2.03
CA GLN A 143 19.84 12.96 -2.25
C GLN A 143 20.82 12.09 -3.08
N THR A 144 20.65 10.77 -3.08
CA THR A 144 21.45 9.88 -3.95
C THR A 144 21.03 9.93 -5.42
N LYS A 145 19.88 10.52 -5.75
CA LYS A 145 19.33 10.53 -7.12
C LYS A 145 19.79 11.79 -7.86
N THR A 146 20.79 11.64 -8.71
CA THR A 146 21.44 12.76 -9.44
C THR A 146 20.51 13.45 -10.44
N ASN A 147 19.51 12.74 -10.94
CA ASN A 147 18.47 13.26 -11.85
C ASN A 147 17.25 13.82 -11.12
N GLY A 148 17.22 13.73 -9.78
CA GLY A 148 16.18 14.29 -8.93
C GLY A 148 14.92 13.46 -8.82
N VAL A 149 14.06 13.88 -7.90
CA VAL A 149 12.72 13.32 -7.64
C VAL A 149 11.67 14.38 -7.92
N SER A 150 10.64 14.04 -8.71
CA SER A 150 9.62 15.01 -9.15
C SER A 150 8.42 15.08 -8.20
N LYS A 151 7.87 13.93 -7.79
CA LYS A 151 6.73 13.77 -6.92
C LYS A 151 7.00 12.67 -5.89
N LYS A 152 6.40 12.76 -4.71
CA LYS A 152 6.58 11.80 -3.62
C LYS A 152 5.24 11.27 -3.18
N VAL A 153 5.01 9.97 -3.39
CA VAL A 153 3.77 9.26 -3.07
C VAL A 153 4.05 8.24 -1.98
N VAL A 154 3.29 8.27 -0.91
CA VAL A 154 3.39 7.27 0.17
C VAL A 154 2.24 6.29 0.07
N PHE A 155 2.56 5.01 -0.05
CA PHE A 155 1.64 3.90 0.08
C PHE A 155 1.80 3.30 1.47
N GLY A 156 0.73 2.78 2.01
CA GLY A 156 0.81 2.03 3.25
C GLY A 156 -0.26 0.96 3.31
N ASN A 157 0.10 -0.21 3.82
CA ASN A 157 -0.83 -1.32 4.04
C ASN A 157 -0.97 -1.61 5.54
N SER A 158 -2.19 -1.66 6.09
CA SER A 158 -2.46 -1.97 7.50
C SER A 158 -1.69 -1.02 8.45
N SER A 159 -0.77 -1.52 9.29
CA SER A 159 0.07 -0.67 10.14
C SER A 159 0.91 0.33 9.33
N GLY A 160 1.34 -0.04 8.12
CA GLY A 160 1.99 0.88 7.19
C GLY A 160 1.06 1.99 6.71
N ALA A 161 -0.23 1.75 6.56
CA ALA A 161 -1.21 2.79 6.24
C ALA A 161 -1.37 3.78 7.40
N THR A 162 -1.37 3.29 8.64
CA THR A 162 -1.33 4.14 9.83
C THR A 162 -0.07 5.00 9.85
N MET A 163 1.09 4.39 9.54
CA MET A 163 2.36 5.12 9.48
C MET A 163 2.39 6.13 8.33
N SER A 164 1.80 5.81 7.18
CA SER A 164 1.73 6.74 6.05
C SER A 164 0.93 8.00 6.39
N PHE A 165 -0.19 7.88 7.11
CA PHE A 165 -0.90 9.04 7.66
C PHE A 165 -0.04 9.87 8.61
N LYS A 166 0.72 9.23 9.51
CA LYS A 166 1.64 9.92 10.45
C LYS A 166 2.72 10.69 9.68
N MET A 167 3.33 10.06 8.69
CA MET A 167 4.36 10.69 7.85
C MET A 167 3.85 11.93 7.14
N VAL A 168 2.71 11.82 6.44
CA VAL A 168 2.14 12.96 5.71
C VAL A 168 1.62 14.04 6.67
N THR A 169 1.11 13.67 7.84
CA THR A 169 0.71 14.65 8.87
C THR A 169 1.91 15.43 9.41
N ALA A 170 3.04 14.76 9.66
CA ALA A 170 4.25 15.41 10.18
C ALA A 170 4.96 16.29 9.12
N TYR A 171 4.86 15.93 7.85
CA TYR A 171 5.58 16.57 6.74
C TYR A 171 4.65 16.85 5.56
N THR A 172 3.57 17.59 5.81
CA THR A 172 2.46 17.79 4.85
C THR A 172 2.90 18.53 3.58
N ASP A 173 3.89 19.41 3.67
CA ASP A 173 4.46 20.17 2.53
C ASP A 173 5.53 19.37 1.74
N PHE A 174 5.89 18.19 2.23
CA PHE A 174 6.90 17.34 1.59
C PHE A 174 6.31 16.29 0.66
N PHE A 175 5.18 15.68 1.03
CA PHE A 175 4.55 14.61 0.26
C PHE A 175 3.46 15.16 -0.66
N ASP A 176 3.38 14.62 -1.88
CA ASP A 176 2.42 15.06 -2.90
C ASP A 176 1.15 14.20 -2.92
N ALA A 177 1.25 12.93 -2.54
CA ALA A 177 0.10 12.03 -2.46
C ALA A 177 0.26 10.93 -1.42
N LEU A 178 -0.88 10.37 -1.00
CA LEU A 178 -1.00 9.34 0.02
C LEU A 178 -2.02 8.28 -0.42
N ILE A 179 -1.63 7.01 -0.31
CA ILE A 179 -2.48 5.83 -0.62
C ILE A 179 -2.49 4.90 0.59
N PRO A 180 -3.30 5.18 1.64
CA PRO A 180 -3.47 4.32 2.79
C PRO A 180 -4.46 3.20 2.48
N ILE A 181 -4.11 1.96 2.79
CA ILE A 181 -4.89 0.75 2.51
C ILE A 181 -5.16 0.01 3.82
N GLY A 182 -6.42 -0.15 4.20
CA GLY A 182 -6.81 -0.93 5.38
C GLY A 182 -6.41 -0.30 6.72
N SER A 183 -6.57 1.03 6.90
CA SER A 183 -6.38 1.72 8.18
C SER A 183 -7.59 2.58 8.54
N ASN A 184 -7.98 2.51 9.82
CA ASN A 184 -9.01 3.36 10.42
C ASN A 184 -8.46 4.69 10.99
N ASN A 185 -7.14 4.90 10.96
CA ASN A 185 -6.48 6.06 11.56
C ASN A 185 -6.55 7.32 10.68
N ILE A 186 -7.75 7.64 10.18
CA ILE A 186 -7.99 8.86 9.40
C ILE A 186 -7.73 10.09 10.30
N PRO A 187 -6.85 11.02 9.89
CA PRO A 187 -6.52 12.20 10.68
C PRO A 187 -7.73 13.09 10.99
N GLU A 188 -7.63 13.89 12.07
CA GLU A 188 -8.65 14.88 12.42
C GLU A 188 -8.86 15.90 11.29
N ASP A 189 -10.05 16.52 11.27
CA ASP A 189 -10.47 17.43 10.21
C ASP A 189 -9.49 18.57 9.95
N LYS A 190 -8.89 19.15 11.01
CA LYS A 190 -7.87 20.20 10.89
C LYS A 190 -6.60 19.75 10.13
N ILE A 191 -6.25 18.46 10.24
CA ILE A 191 -5.11 17.89 9.51
C ILE A 191 -5.48 17.65 8.06
N LEU A 192 -6.71 17.19 7.79
CA LEU A 192 -7.22 17.05 6.43
C LEU A 192 -7.35 18.42 5.74
N ASP A 193 -7.62 19.52 6.48
CA ASP A 193 -7.55 20.88 5.94
C ASP A 193 -6.13 21.28 5.55
N GLU A 194 -5.11 20.87 6.33
CA GLU A 194 -3.71 21.09 5.94
C GLU A 194 -3.31 20.26 4.71
N TYR A 195 -3.87 19.03 4.54
CA TYR A 195 -3.68 18.28 3.29
C TYR A 195 -4.24 19.04 2.09
N ASP A 196 -5.47 19.56 2.17
CA ASP A 196 -6.09 20.35 1.11
C ASP A 196 -5.30 21.63 0.80
N LYS A 197 -4.77 22.29 1.82
CA LYS A 197 -3.95 23.51 1.69
C LYS A 197 -2.60 23.25 1.00
N ASN A 198 -1.97 22.12 1.29
CA ASN A 198 -0.70 21.71 0.69
C ASN A 198 -0.88 20.87 -0.60
N ASP A 199 -2.12 20.78 -1.12
CA ASP A 199 -2.45 20.08 -2.37
C ASP A 199 -2.09 18.59 -2.34
N VAL A 200 -2.19 17.95 -1.17
CA VAL A 200 -1.94 16.51 -1.01
C VAL A 200 -3.11 15.72 -1.59
N HIS A 201 -2.81 14.82 -2.53
CA HIS A 201 -3.81 13.93 -3.11
C HIS A 201 -3.97 12.66 -2.26
N LEU A 202 -5.21 12.32 -1.91
CA LEU A 202 -5.54 11.14 -1.12
C LEU A 202 -6.28 10.10 -1.97
N PHE A 203 -5.76 8.88 -2.04
CA PHE A 203 -6.48 7.70 -2.49
C PHE A 203 -6.77 6.82 -1.28
N PHE A 204 -7.93 6.98 -0.67
CA PHE A 204 -8.33 6.21 0.51
C PHE A 204 -8.91 4.87 0.12
N ALA A 205 -8.35 3.76 0.62
CA ALA A 205 -8.77 2.41 0.29
C ALA A 205 -9.09 1.59 1.56
N PHE A 206 -10.32 1.06 1.66
CA PHE A 206 -10.76 0.28 2.80
C PHE A 206 -11.87 -0.72 2.43
N GLY A 207 -11.72 -2.00 2.80
CA GLY A 207 -12.72 -3.04 2.56
C GLY A 207 -13.87 -2.98 3.58
N LYS A 208 -15.14 -3.01 3.14
CA LYS A 208 -16.28 -2.89 4.07
C LYS A 208 -16.46 -4.08 5.02
N HIS A 209 -15.89 -5.23 4.69
CA HIS A 209 -15.92 -6.43 5.53
C HIS A 209 -14.55 -6.75 6.14
N ASP A 210 -13.72 -5.70 6.36
CA ASP A 210 -12.42 -5.83 7.05
C ASP A 210 -12.56 -6.62 8.35
N GLU A 211 -11.66 -7.58 8.58
CA GLU A 211 -11.73 -8.49 9.75
C GLU A 211 -11.20 -7.86 11.04
N PHE A 212 -10.49 -6.72 10.95
CA PHE A 212 -9.87 -6.07 12.13
C PHE A 212 -10.56 -4.77 12.52
N HIS A 213 -11.22 -4.10 11.58
CA HIS A 213 -11.82 -2.78 11.78
C HIS A 213 -13.25 -2.73 11.27
N SER A 214 -14.12 -2.05 12.02
CA SER A 214 -15.51 -1.86 11.63
C SER A 214 -15.65 -0.72 10.62
N TYR A 215 -16.05 -1.04 9.41
CA TYR A 215 -16.38 -0.01 8.42
C TYR A 215 -17.49 0.91 8.93
N GLU A 216 -18.56 0.35 9.49
CA GLU A 216 -19.75 1.08 9.91
C GLU A 216 -19.46 2.04 11.09
N GLU A 217 -18.65 1.61 12.03
CA GLU A 217 -18.37 2.38 13.25
C GLU A 217 -17.19 3.34 13.10
N GLU A 218 -16.17 2.96 12.35
CA GLU A 218 -14.89 3.68 12.32
C GLU A 218 -14.67 4.46 11.02
N ILE A 219 -15.14 3.94 9.87
CA ILE A 219 -14.87 4.54 8.55
C ILE A 219 -16.04 5.35 8.03
N LEU A 220 -17.25 4.77 8.03
CA LEU A 220 -18.45 5.42 7.47
C LEU A 220 -18.72 6.82 8.05
N PRO A 221 -18.53 7.09 9.36
CA PRO A 221 -18.68 8.44 9.90
C PRO A 221 -17.67 9.46 9.35
N ARG A 222 -16.53 9.00 8.80
CA ARG A 222 -15.47 9.86 8.26
C ARG A 222 -15.61 10.12 6.76
N ILE A 223 -16.38 9.30 6.03
CA ILE A 223 -16.58 9.43 4.58
C ILE A 223 -17.07 10.83 4.18
N PRO A 224 -18.09 11.45 4.84
CA PRO A 224 -18.54 12.78 4.44
C PRO A 224 -17.48 13.88 4.56
N ARG A 225 -16.47 13.70 5.41
CA ARG A 225 -15.33 14.63 5.50
C ARG A 225 -14.35 14.39 4.36
N LEU A 226 -14.04 13.12 4.06
CA LEU A 226 -13.15 12.77 2.95
C LEU A 226 -13.71 13.22 1.60
N GLU A 227 -15.02 13.09 1.37
CA GLU A 227 -15.71 13.56 0.16
C GLU A 227 -15.64 15.09 -0.05
N LYS A 228 -15.38 15.85 1.01
CA LYS A 228 -15.22 17.32 0.93
C LYS A 228 -13.80 17.75 0.64
N MET A 229 -12.82 16.83 0.69
CA MET A 229 -11.44 17.16 0.34
C MET A 229 -11.33 17.51 -1.15
N LYS A 230 -10.43 18.42 -1.45
CA LYS A 230 -10.16 18.90 -2.80
C LYS A 230 -9.70 17.76 -3.74
N HIS A 231 -8.87 16.86 -3.24
CA HIS A 231 -8.28 15.76 -3.98
C HIS A 231 -8.35 14.46 -3.20
N CYS A 232 -9.55 13.89 -3.07
CA CYS A 232 -9.73 12.58 -2.44
C CYS A 232 -10.48 11.64 -3.36
N PHE A 233 -9.88 10.48 -3.62
CA PHE A 233 -10.57 9.33 -4.20
C PHE A 233 -10.82 8.30 -3.10
N ILE A 234 -12.06 7.81 -3.00
CA ILE A 234 -12.50 6.87 -1.97
C ILE A 234 -12.84 5.54 -2.65
N PHE A 235 -12.08 4.50 -2.34
CA PHE A 235 -12.30 3.13 -2.78
C PHE A 235 -12.67 2.25 -1.58
N THR A 236 -13.96 2.02 -1.38
CA THR A 236 -14.51 1.19 -0.30
C THR A 236 -15.40 0.10 -0.88
N PRO A 237 -14.83 -0.96 -1.47
CA PRO A 237 -15.60 -2.03 -2.06
C PRO A 237 -16.40 -2.81 -1.00
N ASP A 238 -17.55 -3.34 -1.37
CA ASP A 238 -18.32 -4.23 -0.51
C ASP A 238 -17.52 -5.49 -0.20
N TRP A 239 -16.84 -6.03 -1.20
CA TRP A 239 -16.01 -7.22 -1.07
C TRP A 239 -14.64 -7.03 -1.71
N VAL A 240 -13.62 -7.59 -1.07
CA VAL A 240 -12.29 -7.74 -1.65
C VAL A 240 -12.26 -9.05 -2.44
N TYR A 241 -11.85 -8.98 -3.69
CA TYR A 241 -11.79 -10.12 -4.60
C TYR A 241 -10.35 -10.53 -4.87
N ASN A 242 -10.13 -11.84 -5.01
CA ASN A 242 -8.93 -12.37 -5.67
C ASN A 242 -9.08 -12.33 -7.20
N GLY A 243 -8.01 -12.54 -7.92
CA GLY A 243 -7.99 -12.49 -9.38
C GLY A 243 -9.01 -13.43 -10.06
N ASP A 244 -9.30 -14.58 -9.44
CA ASP A 244 -10.29 -15.56 -9.90
C ASP A 244 -11.76 -15.08 -9.80
N GLY A 245 -12.00 -13.90 -9.25
CA GLY A 245 -13.32 -13.32 -9.03
C GLY A 245 -14.04 -13.83 -7.77
N GLY A 246 -13.39 -14.67 -6.98
CA GLY A 246 -13.91 -15.10 -5.68
C GLY A 246 -13.62 -14.09 -4.57
N ILE A 247 -14.50 -14.07 -3.56
CA ILE A 247 -14.34 -13.23 -2.37
C ILE A 247 -13.15 -13.73 -1.56
N ALA A 248 -12.18 -12.88 -1.32
CA ALA A 248 -10.92 -13.22 -0.66
C ALA A 248 -11.15 -13.57 0.83
N SER A 249 -10.76 -14.77 1.26
CA SER A 249 -10.92 -15.23 2.65
C SER A 249 -9.61 -15.34 3.40
N ILE A 250 -8.53 -15.72 2.72
CA ILE A 250 -7.25 -16.02 3.36
C ILE A 250 -6.17 -15.15 2.73
N ASN A 251 -5.34 -14.54 3.58
CA ASN A 251 -4.07 -13.98 3.18
C ASN A 251 -3.00 -14.42 4.19
N PHE A 252 -1.79 -14.77 3.71
CA PHE A 252 -0.68 -15.27 4.56
C PHE A 252 -1.07 -16.46 5.46
N GLY A 253 -1.98 -17.32 5.01
CA GLY A 253 -2.47 -18.43 5.81
C GLY A 253 -3.39 -18.05 6.98
N LYS A 254 -3.83 -16.78 7.05
CA LYS A 254 -4.77 -16.27 8.05
C LYS A 254 -6.08 -15.85 7.39
N GLU A 255 -7.18 -15.95 8.13
CA GLU A 255 -8.50 -15.46 7.71
C GLU A 255 -8.54 -13.92 7.81
N MET A 256 -7.99 -13.25 6.82
CA MET A 256 -7.89 -11.79 6.76
C MET A 256 -7.96 -11.27 5.31
N GLY A 257 -8.68 -11.98 4.45
CA GLY A 257 -8.74 -11.64 3.03
C GLY A 257 -9.42 -10.30 2.76
N GLN A 258 -10.38 -9.92 3.59
CA GLN A 258 -11.08 -8.64 3.46
C GLN A 258 -10.27 -7.46 4.00
N HIS A 259 -9.41 -7.68 5.00
CA HIS A 259 -8.41 -6.69 5.44
C HIS A 259 -7.33 -6.45 4.35
N CYS A 260 -7.02 -7.49 3.57
CA CYS A 260 -5.96 -7.44 2.57
C CYS A 260 -6.42 -6.87 1.23
N LEU A 261 -7.08 -5.72 1.24
CA LEU A 261 -7.46 -4.96 0.05
C LEU A 261 -6.27 -4.68 -0.89
N ILE A 262 -5.04 -4.79 -0.36
CA ILE A 262 -3.80 -4.71 -1.15
C ILE A 262 -3.80 -5.69 -2.33
N ASN A 263 -4.45 -6.84 -2.22
CA ASN A 263 -4.55 -7.82 -3.31
C ASN A 263 -5.27 -7.24 -4.53
N SER A 264 -6.39 -6.53 -4.33
CA SER A 264 -7.09 -5.83 -5.42
C SER A 264 -6.25 -4.68 -6.01
N MET A 265 -5.41 -4.04 -5.19
CA MET A 265 -4.47 -3.01 -5.66
C MET A 265 -3.37 -3.62 -6.54
N HIS A 266 -2.87 -4.83 -6.20
CA HIS A 266 -1.89 -5.56 -7.00
C HIS A 266 -2.41 -5.90 -8.41
N THR A 267 -3.68 -6.23 -8.54
CA THR A 267 -4.32 -6.51 -9.84
C THR A 267 -4.75 -5.24 -10.57
N ASN A 268 -4.34 -4.08 -10.08
CA ASN A 268 -4.73 -2.78 -10.63
C ASN A 268 -6.27 -2.60 -10.70
N LEU A 269 -6.98 -3.10 -9.69
CA LEU A 269 -8.44 -3.11 -9.59
C LEU A 269 -9.14 -3.85 -10.74
N LYS A 270 -8.54 -4.94 -11.22
CA LYS A 270 -9.11 -5.81 -12.26
C LYS A 270 -9.05 -7.27 -11.83
N LEU A 271 -10.01 -8.05 -12.27
CA LEU A 271 -9.98 -9.52 -12.19
C LEU A 271 -9.20 -10.12 -13.37
N ASP A 272 -8.88 -11.40 -13.30
CA ASP A 272 -8.12 -12.12 -14.34
C ASP A 272 -8.87 -12.18 -15.68
N ASP A 273 -10.21 -12.11 -15.67
CA ASP A 273 -11.06 -12.03 -16.85
C ASP A 273 -11.15 -10.60 -17.44
N GLY A 274 -10.50 -9.62 -16.82
CA GLY A 274 -10.50 -8.22 -17.23
C GLY A 274 -11.65 -7.39 -16.64
N THR A 275 -12.50 -7.96 -15.79
CA THR A 275 -13.58 -7.20 -15.10
C THR A 275 -12.97 -6.11 -14.22
N ILE A 276 -13.45 -4.88 -14.39
CA ILE A 276 -13.01 -3.70 -13.63
C ILE A 276 -13.78 -3.62 -12.32
N LEU A 277 -13.08 -3.54 -11.20
CA LEU A 277 -13.68 -3.49 -9.85
C LEU A 277 -14.32 -2.14 -9.52
N ASP A 278 -13.85 -1.04 -10.11
CA ASP A 278 -14.43 0.29 -9.95
C ASP A 278 -14.49 1.02 -11.29
N SER A 279 -15.70 1.27 -11.79
CA SER A 279 -15.93 1.92 -13.09
C SER A 279 -15.42 3.37 -13.16
N ARG A 280 -15.18 4.01 -12.02
CA ARG A 280 -14.56 5.35 -11.93
C ARG A 280 -13.06 5.30 -12.23
N LEU A 281 -12.45 4.11 -12.14
CA LEU A 281 -11.04 3.84 -12.39
C LEU A 281 -10.85 2.78 -13.49
N PRO A 282 -11.22 3.09 -14.74
CA PRO A 282 -11.14 2.12 -15.84
C PRO A 282 -9.71 1.63 -16.12
N ASN A 283 -8.72 2.41 -15.73
CA ASN A 283 -7.30 2.08 -15.83
C ASN A 283 -6.66 1.72 -14.46
N GLY A 284 -7.48 1.51 -13.44
CA GLY A 284 -7.04 1.11 -12.09
C GLY A 284 -6.25 2.19 -11.35
N VAL A 285 -5.47 1.75 -10.38
CA VAL A 285 -4.64 2.63 -9.53
C VAL A 285 -3.52 3.29 -10.34
N THR A 286 -2.94 2.57 -11.30
CA THR A 286 -1.89 3.13 -12.17
C THR A 286 -2.44 4.26 -13.04
N GLY A 287 -3.70 4.15 -13.49
CA GLY A 287 -4.38 5.24 -14.18
C GLY A 287 -4.57 6.47 -13.32
N TRP A 288 -5.00 6.31 -12.07
CA TRP A 288 -5.10 7.41 -11.12
C TRP A 288 -3.73 8.08 -10.87
N LEU A 289 -2.68 7.28 -10.68
CA LEU A 289 -1.32 7.79 -10.52
C LEU A 289 -0.83 8.53 -11.75
N ARG A 290 -1.08 8.01 -12.96
CA ARG A 290 -0.71 8.67 -14.21
C ARG A 290 -1.37 10.03 -14.33
N ASP A 291 -2.67 10.13 -14.05
CA ASP A 291 -3.41 11.40 -14.10
C ASP A 291 -2.88 12.39 -13.04
N PHE A 292 -2.60 11.90 -11.80
CA PHE A 292 -1.95 12.69 -10.75
C PHE A 292 -0.56 13.19 -11.17
N LEU A 293 0.22 12.39 -11.90
CA LEU A 293 1.55 12.76 -12.40
C LEU A 293 1.49 13.69 -13.63
N GLY A 294 0.31 13.96 -14.19
CA GLY A 294 0.11 14.79 -15.38
C GLY A 294 0.62 14.14 -16.67
N LYS A 295 0.41 12.81 -16.83
CA LYS A 295 0.93 12.01 -17.95
C LYS A 295 -0.17 11.41 -18.80
#